data_f5b69707264a1803fe0b088e36f7d589
#
_entry.id   f5b69707264a1803fe0b088e36f7d589
#
_cell.length_a   1.000
_cell.length_b   1.000
_cell.length_c   1.000
_cell.angle_alpha   90.00
_cell.angle_beta   90.00
_cell.angle_gamma   90.00
#
_symmetry.space_group_name_H-M   'P 1'
#
loop_
_entity.id
_entity.type
_entity.pdbx_description
1 polymer ?
#
loop_
_entity_poly.entity_id
_entity_poly.type
_entity_poly.pdbx_seq_one_letter_code
_entity_poly.pdbx_strand_id
1 'polypeptide(L)'
;MKMSKSLKNFIKIKEFTKNYSAKQIRFLFLLQRWNKIMNFDPLTSMDEALEKERQFKEFFQQAKAIIRNFDIKKNPQKWNEIDKELNNKLRDVKEKVHHHLCNNIDTPSALYDLSDLINETNKYMKNANTQIKSTLIVSISQYIIRILKCMGIVEEDVFGYSSTNEEDKSENMVAPFVQAAVEFRDQVKQLAGKDKMLLIQECDKLRDETLAKLGIRLEDTGMATPSVWMKDDPEELMKSIADKKQAKEKAKKEKEEKKALEDKKKSCPPNEYYPTFESDKFSKFDESGVPTHDNAGKELPKEITNGLKKKVKALEKKYQKFLKKQEEDAKNNAE
;
A
#
# COMPACT_ATOMS: atom_id res chain seq x y z
N MET A 1 -35.11 -35.43 27.66
CA MET A 1 -35.07 -35.68 29.14
C MET A 1 -35.43 -34.37 29.85
N LYS A 2 -36.36 -34.41 30.81
CA LYS A 2 -36.76 -33.17 31.52
C LYS A 2 -35.70 -32.80 32.55
N MET A 3 -35.17 -31.56 32.53
CA MET A 3 -34.25 -31.05 33.55
C MET A 3 -35.01 -30.94 34.89
N SER A 4 -34.48 -31.48 35.97
CA SER A 4 -35.01 -31.32 37.31
C SER A 4 -33.91 -31.25 38.35
N LYS A 5 -34.17 -30.51 39.43
CA LYS A 5 -33.26 -30.38 40.58
C LYS A 5 -33.01 -31.72 41.26
N SER A 6 -34.04 -32.56 41.35
CA SER A 6 -33.96 -33.90 41.95
C SER A 6 -33.05 -34.85 41.18
N LEU A 7 -33.04 -34.76 39.87
CA LEU A 7 -32.18 -35.57 39.00
C LEU A 7 -30.77 -34.99 38.80
N LYS A 8 -30.46 -33.79 39.37
CA LYS A 8 -29.18 -33.09 39.25
C LYS A 8 -28.68 -32.93 37.80
N ASN A 9 -29.61 -32.93 36.83
CA ASN A 9 -29.34 -32.83 35.40
C ASN A 9 -29.62 -31.42 34.85
N PHE A 10 -29.54 -30.39 35.67
CA PHE A 10 -29.69 -29.00 35.30
C PHE A 10 -28.35 -28.31 35.19
N ILE A 11 -28.22 -27.35 34.24
CA ILE A 11 -27.06 -26.54 34.03
C ILE A 11 -27.30 -25.16 34.69
N LYS A 12 -26.36 -24.70 35.52
CA LYS A 12 -26.43 -23.37 36.08
C LYS A 12 -25.99 -22.34 35.05
N ILE A 13 -26.70 -21.23 34.96
CA ILE A 13 -26.33 -20.11 34.04
C ILE A 13 -24.89 -19.68 34.24
N LYS A 14 -24.42 -19.58 35.51
CA LYS A 14 -23.00 -19.23 35.80
C LYS A 14 -21.96 -20.20 35.25
N GLU A 15 -22.34 -21.48 35.10
CA GLU A 15 -21.45 -22.48 34.50
C GLU A 15 -21.48 -22.39 32.98
N PHE A 16 -22.67 -22.12 32.44
CA PHE A 16 -22.88 -21.99 31.01
C PHE A 16 -22.16 -20.72 30.43
N THR A 17 -22.24 -19.60 31.15
CA THR A 17 -21.56 -18.33 30.76
C THR A 17 -20.05 -18.35 30.90
N LYS A 18 -19.46 -19.40 31.54
CA LYS A 18 -18.00 -19.59 31.50
C LYS A 18 -17.50 -20.06 30.13
N ASN A 19 -18.32 -20.83 29.42
CA ASN A 19 -17.95 -21.46 28.17
C ASN A 19 -18.45 -20.69 26.94
N TYR A 20 -19.55 -19.94 27.09
CA TYR A 20 -20.21 -19.26 25.98
C TYR A 20 -20.48 -17.78 26.31
N SER A 21 -20.29 -16.92 25.32
CA SER A 21 -20.58 -15.50 25.44
C SER A 21 -22.11 -15.24 25.52
N ALA A 22 -22.48 -14.09 26.06
CA ALA A 22 -23.89 -13.66 26.10
C ALA A 22 -24.52 -13.59 24.71
N LYS A 23 -23.76 -13.21 23.68
CA LYS A 23 -24.19 -13.19 22.28
C LYS A 23 -24.49 -14.58 21.75
N GLN A 24 -23.60 -15.55 22.00
CA GLN A 24 -23.80 -16.96 21.61
C GLN A 24 -25.04 -17.58 22.25
N ILE A 25 -25.22 -17.34 23.55
CA ILE A 25 -26.41 -17.79 24.28
C ILE A 25 -27.68 -17.16 23.69
N ARG A 26 -27.61 -15.88 23.32
CA ARG A 26 -28.73 -15.16 22.70
C ARG A 26 -29.07 -15.76 21.32
N PHE A 27 -28.07 -16.08 20.50
CA PHE A 27 -28.31 -16.80 19.23
C PHE A 27 -29.01 -18.14 19.45
N LEU A 28 -28.59 -18.91 20.46
CA LEU A 28 -29.26 -20.17 20.82
C LEU A 28 -30.76 -20.00 21.02
N PHE A 29 -31.18 -18.99 21.81
CA PHE A 29 -32.59 -18.73 22.05
C PHE A 29 -33.33 -18.17 20.84
N LEU A 30 -32.71 -17.32 20.05
CA LEU A 30 -33.30 -16.74 18.84
C LEU A 30 -33.49 -17.75 17.70
N LEU A 31 -32.70 -18.82 17.68
CA LEU A 31 -32.87 -19.94 16.74
C LEU A 31 -33.99 -20.89 17.14
N GLN A 32 -34.59 -20.73 18.32
CA GLN A 32 -35.70 -21.51 18.78
C GLN A 32 -36.99 -20.69 18.80
N ARG A 33 -38.12 -21.32 18.47
CA ARG A 33 -39.42 -20.67 18.60
C ARG A 33 -39.77 -20.52 20.06
N TRP A 34 -40.04 -19.30 20.51
CA TRP A 34 -40.31 -19.00 21.92
C TRP A 34 -41.52 -19.74 22.51
N ASN A 35 -42.51 -20.14 21.67
CA ASN A 35 -43.74 -20.87 22.04
C ASN A 35 -43.59 -22.38 21.95
N LYS A 36 -42.40 -22.91 21.72
CA LYS A 36 -42.11 -24.34 21.68
C LYS A 36 -41.16 -24.76 22.79
N ILE A 37 -41.27 -26.03 23.21
CA ILE A 37 -40.33 -26.61 24.17
C ILE A 37 -38.95 -26.73 23.48
N MET A 38 -37.93 -26.18 24.11
CA MET A 38 -36.55 -26.30 23.67
C MET A 38 -35.97 -27.62 24.22
N ASN A 39 -35.53 -28.49 23.34
CA ASN A 39 -34.72 -29.65 23.69
C ASN A 39 -33.27 -29.25 23.71
N PHE A 40 -32.69 -29.09 24.89
CA PHE A 40 -31.33 -28.67 25.05
C PHE A 40 -30.38 -29.85 25.31
N ASP A 41 -29.42 -30.05 24.43
CA ASP A 41 -28.27 -30.95 24.60
C ASP A 41 -26.99 -30.10 24.77
N PRO A 42 -26.25 -30.23 25.90
CA PRO A 42 -25.05 -29.47 26.16
C PRO A 42 -23.96 -29.61 25.10
N LEU A 43 -23.94 -30.71 24.34
CA LEU A 43 -22.92 -31.03 23.36
C LEU A 43 -23.24 -30.47 21.97
N THR A 44 -24.49 -30.46 21.56
CA THR A 44 -24.88 -30.19 20.16
C THR A 44 -25.76 -28.93 20.00
N SER A 45 -26.48 -28.51 21.04
CA SER A 45 -27.41 -27.36 20.91
C SER A 45 -26.74 -26.04 20.64
N MET A 46 -25.44 -25.88 20.97
CA MET A 46 -24.68 -24.66 20.71
C MET A 46 -24.07 -24.59 19.31
N ASP A 47 -23.95 -25.75 18.61
CA ASP A 47 -23.21 -25.79 17.32
C ASP A 47 -23.86 -24.87 16.27
N GLU A 48 -25.20 -24.90 16.18
CA GLU A 48 -25.91 -24.01 15.25
C GLU A 48 -25.78 -22.55 15.62
N ALA A 49 -25.80 -22.19 16.89
CA ALA A 49 -25.66 -20.85 17.37
C ALA A 49 -24.24 -20.29 17.09
N LEU A 50 -23.22 -21.12 17.31
CA LEU A 50 -21.82 -20.78 17.00
C LEU A 50 -21.59 -20.62 15.50
N GLU A 51 -22.18 -21.51 14.69
CA GLU A 51 -22.10 -21.42 13.23
C GLU A 51 -22.76 -20.14 12.69
N LYS A 52 -23.94 -19.78 13.24
CA LYS A 52 -24.60 -18.52 12.87
C LYS A 52 -23.76 -17.31 13.27
N GLU A 53 -23.25 -17.27 14.50
CA GLU A 53 -22.34 -16.18 14.90
C GLU A 53 -21.15 -16.06 13.94
N ARG A 54 -20.49 -17.17 13.61
CA ARG A 54 -19.36 -17.22 12.68
C ARG A 54 -19.74 -16.68 11.31
N GLN A 55 -20.87 -17.11 10.74
CA GLN A 55 -21.37 -16.67 9.45
C GLN A 55 -21.55 -15.14 9.39
N PHE A 56 -22.23 -14.57 10.40
CA PHE A 56 -22.43 -13.12 10.48
C PHE A 56 -21.10 -12.38 10.65
N LYS A 57 -20.21 -12.85 11.52
CA LYS A 57 -18.89 -12.26 11.74
C LYS A 57 -18.05 -12.23 10.47
N GLU A 58 -17.93 -13.35 9.77
CA GLU A 58 -17.18 -13.46 8.51
C GLU A 58 -17.74 -12.53 7.43
N PHE A 59 -19.08 -12.46 7.30
CA PHE A 59 -19.72 -11.55 6.37
C PHE A 59 -19.34 -10.08 6.63
N PHE A 60 -19.43 -9.62 7.87
CA PHE A 60 -19.08 -8.23 8.21
C PHE A 60 -17.59 -7.94 8.00
N GLN A 61 -16.72 -8.89 8.29
CA GLN A 61 -15.28 -8.74 8.02
C GLN A 61 -14.99 -8.56 6.53
N GLN A 62 -15.62 -9.39 5.66
CA GLN A 62 -15.48 -9.28 4.21
C GLN A 62 -16.08 -7.97 3.68
N ALA A 63 -17.27 -7.59 4.12
CA ALA A 63 -17.90 -6.33 3.74
C ALA A 63 -17.04 -5.13 4.12
N LYS A 64 -16.49 -5.10 5.35
CA LYS A 64 -15.58 -4.05 5.84
C LYS A 64 -14.31 -3.95 4.98
N ALA A 65 -13.72 -5.09 4.61
CA ALA A 65 -12.54 -5.12 3.74
C ALA A 65 -12.82 -4.54 2.34
N ILE A 66 -13.96 -4.89 1.73
CA ILE A 66 -14.36 -4.37 0.43
C ILE A 66 -14.58 -2.86 0.48
N ILE A 67 -15.31 -2.37 1.50
CA ILE A 67 -15.63 -0.95 1.63
C ILE A 67 -14.37 -0.12 1.88
N ARG A 68 -13.43 -0.61 2.69
CA ARG A 68 -12.15 0.06 2.96
C ARG A 68 -11.33 0.26 1.67
N ASN A 69 -11.31 -0.75 0.81
CA ASN A 69 -10.53 -0.73 -0.44
C ASN A 69 -11.25 -0.01 -1.60
N PHE A 70 -12.47 0.50 -1.35
CA PHE A 70 -13.29 1.07 -2.40
C PHE A 70 -13.11 2.59 -2.53
N ASP A 71 -12.61 3.02 -3.70
CA ASP A 71 -12.55 4.43 -4.08
C ASP A 71 -13.76 4.80 -4.95
N ILE A 72 -14.71 5.55 -4.39
CA ILE A 72 -15.93 5.99 -5.07
C ILE A 72 -15.61 6.80 -6.34
N LYS A 73 -14.52 7.58 -6.34
CA LYS A 73 -14.13 8.44 -7.48
C LYS A 73 -13.64 7.62 -8.67
N LYS A 74 -13.01 6.48 -8.42
CA LYS A 74 -12.45 5.61 -9.46
C LYS A 74 -13.46 4.59 -10.00
N ASN A 75 -14.51 4.27 -9.22
CA ASN A 75 -15.44 3.20 -9.53
C ASN A 75 -16.88 3.74 -9.68
N PRO A 76 -17.41 3.85 -10.90
CA PRO A 76 -18.77 4.33 -11.12
C PRO A 76 -19.78 3.37 -10.50
N GLN A 77 -20.79 3.92 -9.80
CA GLN A 77 -21.84 3.14 -9.12
C GLN A 77 -23.07 2.86 -10.04
N LYS A 78 -22.89 2.86 -11.38
CA LYS A 78 -23.97 2.48 -12.30
C LYS A 78 -24.22 0.97 -12.15
N TRP A 79 -25.46 0.62 -11.85
CA TRP A 79 -25.88 -0.76 -11.60
C TRP A 79 -26.10 -1.54 -12.89
N ASN A 80 -25.64 -2.78 -12.91
CA ASN A 80 -25.93 -3.78 -13.92
C ASN A 80 -27.10 -4.68 -13.47
N GLU A 81 -27.47 -5.67 -14.28
CA GLU A 81 -28.58 -6.59 -13.95
C GLU A 81 -28.29 -7.41 -12.66
N ILE A 82 -27.07 -7.87 -12.47
CA ILE A 82 -26.68 -8.64 -11.28
C ILE A 82 -26.82 -7.79 -10.00
N ASP A 83 -26.47 -6.48 -10.10
CA ASP A 83 -26.64 -5.55 -8.98
C ASP A 83 -28.14 -5.36 -8.64
N LYS A 84 -28.98 -5.28 -9.67
CA LYS A 84 -30.43 -5.17 -9.50
C LYS A 84 -31.05 -6.44 -8.91
N GLU A 85 -30.61 -7.61 -9.34
CA GLU A 85 -31.05 -8.89 -8.79
C GLU A 85 -30.74 -8.98 -7.30
N LEU A 86 -29.52 -8.63 -6.87
CA LEU A 86 -29.16 -8.64 -5.45
C LEU A 86 -29.95 -7.59 -4.65
N ASN A 87 -30.22 -6.42 -5.22
CA ASN A 87 -31.07 -5.41 -4.59
C ASN A 87 -32.54 -5.87 -4.47
N ASN A 88 -33.08 -6.57 -5.46
CA ASN A 88 -34.40 -7.18 -5.38
C ASN A 88 -34.44 -8.25 -4.28
N LYS A 89 -33.40 -9.09 -4.18
CA LYS A 89 -33.26 -10.05 -3.08
C LYS A 89 -33.28 -9.38 -1.71
N LEU A 90 -32.55 -8.24 -1.57
CA LEU A 90 -32.58 -7.46 -0.33
C LEU A 90 -33.99 -6.98 0.00
N ARG A 91 -34.75 -6.51 -1.00
CA ARG A 91 -36.14 -6.05 -0.81
C ARG A 91 -37.05 -7.20 -0.37
N ASP A 92 -36.96 -8.34 -1.06
CA ASP A 92 -37.75 -9.53 -0.74
C ASP A 92 -37.47 -10.06 0.69
N VAL A 93 -36.18 -10.05 1.08
CA VAL A 93 -35.80 -10.45 2.45
C VAL A 93 -36.33 -9.46 3.48
N LYS A 94 -36.34 -8.15 3.20
CA LYS A 94 -36.96 -7.15 4.10
C LYS A 94 -38.45 -7.44 4.34
N GLU A 95 -39.18 -7.80 3.31
CA GLU A 95 -40.60 -8.12 3.40
C GLU A 95 -40.80 -9.42 4.18
N LYS A 96 -40.01 -10.48 3.91
CA LYS A 96 -40.08 -11.75 4.61
C LYS A 96 -39.76 -11.64 6.10
N VAL A 97 -38.64 -10.95 6.45
CA VAL A 97 -38.23 -10.73 7.84
C VAL A 97 -39.33 -9.93 8.58
N HIS A 98 -39.88 -8.89 7.95
CA HIS A 98 -41.01 -8.15 8.54
C HIS A 98 -42.21 -9.09 8.80
N HIS A 99 -42.59 -9.89 7.81
CA HIS A 99 -43.70 -10.85 7.96
C HIS A 99 -43.44 -11.83 9.10
N HIS A 100 -42.23 -12.42 9.20
CA HIS A 100 -41.89 -13.36 10.27
C HIS A 100 -41.96 -12.71 11.66
N LEU A 101 -41.46 -11.47 11.80
CA LEU A 101 -41.51 -10.77 13.07
C LEU A 101 -42.97 -10.39 13.46
N CYS A 102 -43.83 -10.07 12.48
CA CYS A 102 -45.25 -9.84 12.70
C CYS A 102 -46.01 -11.15 12.99
N ASN A 103 -45.53 -12.28 12.48
CA ASN A 103 -46.13 -13.58 12.67
C ASN A 103 -45.58 -14.26 13.94
N ASN A 104 -46.10 -13.87 15.10
CA ASN A 104 -45.77 -14.46 16.40
C ASN A 104 -44.25 -14.42 16.73
N ILE A 105 -43.55 -13.38 16.30
CA ILE A 105 -42.10 -13.16 16.56
C ILE A 105 -41.28 -14.41 16.17
N ASP A 106 -41.46 -14.88 14.93
CA ASP A 106 -40.73 -16.03 14.37
C ASP A 106 -39.26 -15.66 14.06
N THR A 107 -38.45 -15.52 15.13
CA THR A 107 -37.04 -15.15 15.03
C THR A 107 -36.19 -16.18 14.28
N PRO A 108 -36.42 -17.51 14.39
CA PRO A 108 -35.65 -18.48 13.59
C PRO A 108 -35.79 -18.24 12.09
N SER A 109 -37.01 -18.10 11.59
CA SER A 109 -37.24 -17.86 10.16
C SER A 109 -36.63 -16.55 9.70
N ALA A 110 -36.70 -15.48 10.50
CA ALA A 110 -36.07 -14.21 10.21
C ALA A 110 -34.52 -14.32 10.12
N LEU A 111 -33.89 -15.08 11.03
CA LEU A 111 -32.44 -15.31 11.01
C LEU A 111 -32.01 -16.18 9.82
N TYR A 112 -32.82 -17.13 9.39
CA TYR A 112 -32.56 -17.93 8.19
C TYR A 112 -32.62 -17.08 6.91
N ASP A 113 -33.62 -16.18 6.78
CA ASP A 113 -33.70 -15.27 5.64
C ASP A 113 -32.51 -14.29 5.60
N LEU A 114 -32.05 -13.80 6.75
CA LEU A 114 -30.81 -13.00 6.82
C LEU A 114 -29.57 -13.81 6.40
N SER A 115 -29.49 -15.09 6.82
CA SER A 115 -28.40 -15.98 6.42
C SER A 115 -28.40 -16.25 4.92
N ASP A 116 -29.58 -16.41 4.32
CA ASP A 116 -29.71 -16.58 2.87
C ASP A 116 -29.28 -15.33 2.11
N LEU A 117 -29.65 -14.14 2.60
CA LEU A 117 -29.18 -12.87 2.03
C LEU A 117 -27.64 -12.75 2.10
N ILE A 118 -27.04 -13.16 3.23
CA ILE A 118 -25.57 -13.20 3.38
C ILE A 118 -24.95 -14.13 2.34
N ASN A 119 -25.50 -15.32 2.14
CA ASN A 119 -24.98 -16.29 1.17
C ASN A 119 -25.03 -15.74 -0.25
N GLU A 120 -26.14 -15.11 -0.66
CA GLU A 120 -26.24 -14.49 -1.98
C GLU A 120 -25.27 -13.29 -2.12
N THR A 121 -25.13 -12.48 -1.08
CA THR A 121 -24.17 -11.38 -1.07
C THR A 121 -22.72 -11.89 -1.15
N ASN A 122 -22.40 -12.98 -0.47
CA ASN A 122 -21.06 -13.60 -0.56
C ASN A 122 -20.78 -14.16 -1.97
N LYS A 123 -21.77 -14.75 -2.64
CA LYS A 123 -21.64 -15.16 -4.05
C LYS A 123 -21.37 -13.97 -4.95
N TYR A 124 -22.11 -12.88 -4.77
CA TYR A 124 -21.90 -11.62 -5.49
C TYR A 124 -20.49 -11.06 -5.27
N MET A 125 -20.00 -11.00 -4.03
CA MET A 125 -18.66 -10.52 -3.70
C MET A 125 -17.53 -11.39 -4.27
N LYS A 126 -17.75 -12.69 -4.46
CA LYS A 126 -16.78 -13.64 -5.03
C LYS A 126 -16.81 -13.70 -6.56
N ASN A 127 -17.81 -13.13 -7.20
CA ASN A 127 -17.91 -13.19 -8.66
C ASN A 127 -16.88 -12.26 -9.31
N ALA A 128 -15.81 -12.85 -9.87
CA ALA A 128 -14.70 -12.14 -10.50
C ALA A 128 -15.09 -11.25 -11.68
N ASN A 129 -16.23 -11.53 -12.34
CA ASN A 129 -16.73 -10.80 -13.49
C ASN A 129 -17.58 -9.58 -13.11
N THR A 130 -17.87 -9.39 -11.83
CA THR A 130 -18.77 -8.35 -11.35
C THR A 130 -17.96 -7.22 -10.71
N GLN A 131 -18.14 -6.01 -11.19
CA GLN A 131 -17.63 -4.83 -10.51
C GLN A 131 -18.47 -4.58 -9.26
N ILE A 132 -17.97 -4.98 -8.09
CA ILE A 132 -18.68 -4.89 -6.80
C ILE A 132 -19.13 -3.45 -6.54
N LYS A 133 -20.40 -3.26 -6.18
CA LYS A 133 -20.97 -1.96 -5.80
C LYS A 133 -20.96 -1.82 -4.27
N SER A 134 -20.05 -1.00 -3.76
CA SER A 134 -19.91 -0.79 -2.31
C SER A 134 -21.18 -0.25 -1.66
N THR A 135 -21.94 0.63 -2.36
CA THR A 135 -23.20 1.18 -1.87
C THR A 135 -24.25 0.09 -1.59
N LEU A 136 -24.28 -0.96 -2.43
CA LEU A 136 -25.18 -2.08 -2.25
C LEU A 136 -24.76 -2.92 -1.04
N ILE A 137 -23.46 -3.22 -0.90
CA ILE A 137 -22.92 -3.94 0.26
C ILE A 137 -23.17 -3.18 1.56
N VAL A 138 -22.96 -1.85 1.56
CA VAL A 138 -23.30 -0.99 2.72
C VAL A 138 -24.78 -1.09 3.08
N SER A 139 -25.67 -1.00 2.10
CA SER A 139 -27.11 -1.06 2.34
C SER A 139 -27.58 -2.40 2.92
N ILE A 140 -27.00 -3.51 2.43
CA ILE A 140 -27.28 -4.87 2.95
C ILE A 140 -26.75 -4.99 4.38
N SER A 141 -25.52 -4.59 4.63
CA SER A 141 -24.89 -4.67 5.95
C SER A 141 -25.64 -3.84 6.99
N GLN A 142 -26.03 -2.62 6.66
CA GLN A 142 -26.83 -1.75 7.54
C GLN A 142 -28.18 -2.38 7.88
N TYR A 143 -28.84 -3.00 6.91
CA TYR A 143 -30.10 -3.68 7.17
C TYR A 143 -29.93 -4.85 8.15
N ILE A 144 -28.90 -5.69 7.92
CA ILE A 144 -28.62 -6.83 8.79
C ILE A 144 -28.29 -6.36 10.21
N ILE A 145 -27.41 -5.33 10.37
CA ILE A 145 -27.07 -4.72 11.67
C ILE A 145 -28.33 -4.25 12.38
N ARG A 146 -29.22 -3.54 11.68
CA ARG A 146 -30.46 -3.04 12.23
C ARG A 146 -31.33 -4.16 12.84
N ILE A 147 -31.46 -5.28 12.14
CA ILE A 147 -32.26 -6.42 12.65
C ILE A 147 -31.54 -7.10 13.82
N LEU A 148 -30.22 -7.31 13.74
CA LEU A 148 -29.44 -7.87 14.85
C LEU A 148 -29.47 -6.97 16.10
N LYS A 149 -29.51 -5.65 15.92
CA LYS A 149 -29.68 -4.69 17.01
C LYS A 149 -31.07 -4.83 17.65
N CYS A 150 -32.13 -4.91 16.85
CA CYS A 150 -33.48 -5.19 17.36
C CYS A 150 -33.54 -6.48 18.18
N MET A 151 -32.77 -7.49 17.78
CA MET A 151 -32.65 -8.79 18.49
C MET A 151 -31.67 -8.73 19.68
N GLY A 152 -31.00 -7.58 19.92
CA GLY A 152 -30.05 -7.38 21.01
C GLY A 152 -28.72 -8.14 20.87
N ILE A 153 -28.35 -8.56 19.65
CA ILE A 153 -27.07 -9.22 19.37
C ILE A 153 -25.94 -8.20 19.21
N VAL A 154 -26.25 -7.01 18.66
CA VAL A 154 -25.32 -5.91 18.45
C VAL A 154 -25.80 -4.71 19.25
N GLU A 155 -24.92 -4.05 20.00
CA GLU A 155 -25.28 -2.92 20.87
C GLU A 155 -25.26 -1.58 20.15
N GLU A 156 -24.35 -1.39 19.18
CA GLU A 156 -24.16 -0.14 18.44
C GLU A 156 -24.39 -0.31 16.95
N ASP A 157 -24.75 0.78 16.25
CA ASP A 157 -24.89 0.83 14.79
C ASP A 157 -23.51 0.86 14.07
N VAL A 158 -22.49 0.29 14.69
CA VAL A 158 -21.13 0.27 14.15
C VAL A 158 -21.06 -0.71 12.99
N PHE A 159 -20.53 -0.24 11.89
CA PHE A 159 -20.26 -1.06 10.73
C PHE A 159 -19.14 -2.05 11.06
N GLY A 160 -19.52 -3.22 11.52
CA GLY A 160 -18.62 -4.29 11.92
C GLY A 160 -19.08 -4.99 13.18
N TYR A 161 -18.95 -6.30 13.19
CA TYR A 161 -19.21 -7.17 14.33
C TYR A 161 -18.02 -7.07 15.30
N SER A 162 -17.87 -5.90 15.95
CA SER A 162 -16.83 -5.69 16.95
C SER A 162 -17.36 -5.98 18.35
N SER A 163 -16.57 -6.67 19.13
CA SER A 163 -16.93 -7.00 20.51
C SER A 163 -16.62 -5.86 21.50
N THR A 164 -15.78 -4.88 21.10
CA THR A 164 -15.44 -3.74 21.95
C THR A 164 -14.97 -2.53 21.10
N ASN A 165 -15.30 -1.31 21.54
CA ASN A 165 -14.82 -0.05 20.95
C ASN A 165 -13.28 0.09 20.91
N GLU A 166 -12.56 -0.70 21.72
CA GLU A 166 -11.09 -0.71 21.76
C GLU A 166 -10.47 -1.47 20.57
N GLU A 167 -11.12 -2.55 20.09
CA GLU A 167 -10.64 -3.30 18.94
C GLU A 167 -10.73 -2.48 17.65
N ASP A 168 -11.80 -1.71 17.44
CA ASP A 168 -11.93 -0.83 16.27
C ASP A 168 -10.92 0.32 16.27
N LYS A 169 -10.58 0.87 17.45
CA LYS A 169 -9.53 1.88 17.58
C LYS A 169 -8.16 1.30 17.26
N SER A 170 -7.86 0.10 17.77
CA SER A 170 -6.59 -0.58 17.49
C SER A 170 -6.49 -0.98 16.01
N GLU A 171 -7.56 -1.46 15.39
CA GLU A 171 -7.58 -1.78 13.96
C GLU A 171 -7.33 -0.55 13.10
N ASN A 172 -7.96 0.59 13.40
CA ASN A 172 -7.75 1.83 12.68
C ASN A 172 -6.31 2.36 12.80
N MET A 173 -5.65 2.16 13.93
CA MET A 173 -4.24 2.50 14.12
C MET A 173 -3.31 1.57 13.30
N VAL A 174 -3.62 0.29 13.23
CA VAL A 174 -2.77 -0.71 12.57
C VAL A 174 -3.04 -0.80 11.06
N ALA A 175 -4.26 -0.49 10.62
CA ALA A 175 -4.68 -0.63 9.23
C ALA A 175 -3.74 0.02 8.19
N PRO A 176 -3.21 1.25 8.38
CA PRO A 176 -2.29 1.87 7.42
C PRO A 176 -0.99 1.07 7.25
N PHE A 177 -0.47 0.50 8.33
CA PHE A 177 0.78 -0.30 8.30
C PHE A 177 0.57 -1.64 7.61
N VAL A 178 -0.54 -2.31 7.89
CA VAL A 178 -0.91 -3.57 7.22
C VAL A 178 -1.15 -3.32 5.73
N GLN A 179 -1.82 -2.22 5.37
CA GLN A 179 -2.05 -1.86 3.98
C GLN A 179 -0.73 -1.62 3.24
N ALA A 180 0.19 -0.88 3.83
CA ALA A 180 1.52 -0.65 3.26
C ALA A 180 2.28 -1.96 3.02
N ALA A 181 2.23 -2.90 3.96
CA ALA A 181 2.86 -4.22 3.83
C ALA A 181 2.22 -5.07 2.72
N VAL A 182 0.90 -5.04 2.58
CA VAL A 182 0.17 -5.77 1.53
C VAL A 182 0.50 -5.20 0.15
N GLU A 183 0.47 -3.88 -0.03
CA GLU A 183 0.82 -3.22 -1.29
C GLU A 183 2.25 -3.52 -1.70
N PHE A 184 3.21 -3.42 -0.77
CA PHE A 184 4.60 -3.78 -1.04
C PHE A 184 4.75 -5.24 -1.45
N ARG A 185 4.11 -6.19 -0.73
CA ARG A 185 4.13 -7.61 -1.07
C ARG A 185 3.61 -7.87 -2.49
N ASP A 186 2.52 -7.20 -2.87
CA ASP A 186 1.92 -7.37 -4.19
C ASP A 186 2.80 -6.79 -5.30
N GLN A 187 3.47 -5.65 -5.06
CA GLN A 187 4.47 -5.09 -5.98
C GLN A 187 5.68 -6.02 -6.14
N VAL A 188 6.23 -6.55 -5.03
CA VAL A 188 7.33 -7.52 -5.08
C VAL A 188 6.94 -8.77 -5.86
N LYS A 189 5.71 -9.28 -5.70
CA LYS A 189 5.22 -10.43 -6.49
C LYS A 189 5.16 -10.13 -7.98
N GLN A 190 4.71 -8.93 -8.38
CA GLN A 190 4.65 -8.53 -9.78
C GLN A 190 6.04 -8.39 -10.41
N LEU A 191 7.03 -8.02 -9.60
CA LEU A 191 8.42 -7.86 -10.02
C LEU A 191 9.24 -9.15 -9.88
N ALA A 192 8.70 -10.19 -9.24
CA ALA A 192 9.36 -11.48 -9.09
C ALA A 192 9.72 -12.07 -10.47
N GLY A 193 11.01 -12.29 -10.71
CA GLY A 193 11.52 -12.73 -12.00
C GLY A 193 11.91 -11.62 -12.99
N LYS A 194 11.75 -10.35 -12.61
CA LYS A 194 12.19 -9.17 -13.36
C LYS A 194 13.52 -8.62 -12.82
N ASP A 195 13.96 -7.49 -13.36
CA ASP A 195 15.22 -6.86 -13.03
C ASP A 195 15.38 -6.56 -11.54
N LYS A 196 16.55 -6.92 -10.96
CA LYS A 196 16.93 -6.62 -9.57
C LYS A 196 16.85 -5.14 -9.22
N MET A 197 17.13 -4.26 -10.18
CA MET A 197 17.04 -2.80 -9.98
C MET A 197 15.63 -2.33 -9.65
N LEU A 198 14.62 -2.91 -10.28
CA LEU A 198 13.21 -2.59 -10.03
C LEU A 198 12.78 -3.00 -8.61
N LEU A 199 13.26 -4.14 -8.13
CA LEU A 199 13.01 -4.57 -6.74
C LEU A 199 13.61 -3.60 -5.72
N ILE A 200 14.85 -3.14 -5.95
CA ILE A 200 15.51 -2.15 -5.08
C ILE A 200 14.73 -0.84 -5.08
N GLN A 201 14.26 -0.37 -6.23
CA GLN A 201 13.46 0.86 -6.32
C GLN A 201 12.15 0.77 -5.53
N GLU A 202 11.46 -0.39 -5.54
CA GLU A 202 10.25 -0.60 -4.73
C GLU A 202 10.57 -0.66 -3.22
N CYS A 203 11.70 -1.22 -2.83
CA CYS A 203 12.16 -1.18 -1.44
C CYS A 203 12.45 0.28 -0.98
N ASP A 204 13.12 1.06 -1.82
CA ASP A 204 13.40 2.47 -1.54
C ASP A 204 12.10 3.30 -1.46
N LYS A 205 11.12 3.02 -2.33
CA LYS A 205 9.83 3.69 -2.32
C LYS A 205 9.03 3.36 -1.05
N LEU A 206 9.03 2.08 -0.61
CA LEU A 206 8.42 1.72 0.67
C LEU A 206 9.06 2.51 1.82
N ARG A 207 10.40 2.55 1.90
CA ARG A 207 11.14 3.24 2.95
C ARG A 207 10.91 4.75 2.93
N ASP A 208 11.13 5.40 1.77
CA ASP A 208 11.23 6.85 1.65
C ASP A 208 9.88 7.55 1.43
N GLU A 209 8.84 6.82 0.97
CA GLU A 209 7.52 7.40 0.68
C GLU A 209 6.42 6.83 1.56
N THR A 210 6.28 5.51 1.64
CA THR A 210 5.13 4.90 2.33
C THR A 210 5.31 4.92 3.84
N LEU A 211 6.42 4.41 4.36
CA LEU A 211 6.69 4.38 5.80
C LEU A 211 6.96 5.77 6.37
N ALA A 212 7.62 6.64 5.60
CA ALA A 212 7.87 8.01 6.02
C ALA A 212 6.58 8.82 6.25
N LYS A 213 5.56 8.64 5.40
CA LYS A 213 4.23 9.25 5.60
C LYS A 213 3.52 8.75 6.86
N LEU A 214 3.84 7.54 7.29
CA LEU A 214 3.31 6.93 8.52
C LEU A 214 4.14 7.27 9.77
N GLY A 215 5.17 8.14 9.63
CA GLY A 215 6.04 8.54 10.73
C GLY A 215 7.04 7.46 11.15
N ILE A 216 7.41 6.57 10.23
CA ILE A 216 8.44 5.55 10.46
C ILE A 216 9.66 5.83 9.61
N ARG A 217 10.79 6.08 10.27
CA ARG A 217 12.11 6.13 9.67
C ARG A 217 12.70 4.73 9.63
N LEU A 218 13.09 4.26 8.44
CA LEU A 218 13.83 3.02 8.25
C LEU A 218 15.27 3.36 7.87
N GLU A 219 16.24 2.84 8.61
CA GLU A 219 17.67 3.02 8.33
C GLU A 219 18.30 1.69 7.94
N ASP A 220 18.91 1.68 6.75
CA ASP A 220 19.67 0.54 6.25
C ASP A 220 21.08 0.58 6.82
N THR A 221 21.44 -0.41 7.63
CA THR A 221 22.74 -0.50 8.30
C THR A 221 23.78 -1.30 7.50
N GLY A 222 23.42 -1.72 6.26
CA GLY A 222 24.28 -2.46 5.33
C GLY A 222 23.67 -3.78 4.85
N MET A 223 24.25 -4.40 3.81
CA MET A 223 23.68 -5.62 3.19
C MET A 223 23.59 -6.84 4.11
N ALA A 224 24.37 -6.89 5.16
CA ALA A 224 24.46 -8.05 6.07
C ALA A 224 23.77 -7.83 7.43
N THR A 225 23.29 -6.63 7.71
CA THR A 225 22.68 -6.26 8.99
C THR A 225 21.20 -5.91 8.80
N PRO A 226 20.31 -6.32 9.73
CA PRO A 226 18.90 -5.94 9.66
C PRO A 226 18.73 -4.43 9.71
N SER A 227 17.79 -3.91 8.91
CA SER A 227 17.41 -2.50 8.97
C SER A 227 16.79 -2.15 10.32
N VAL A 228 17.07 -0.94 10.81
CA VAL A 228 16.54 -0.43 12.08
C VAL A 228 15.43 0.55 11.79
N TRP A 229 14.31 0.43 12.50
CA TRP A 229 13.22 1.37 12.39
C TRP A 229 13.07 2.23 13.65
N MET A 230 12.64 3.47 13.48
CA MET A 230 12.39 4.43 14.55
C MET A 230 11.11 5.22 14.24
N LYS A 231 10.39 5.60 15.31
CA LYS A 231 9.26 6.51 15.17
C LYS A 231 9.79 7.94 15.07
N ASP A 232 9.26 8.71 14.11
CA ASP A 232 9.66 10.09 13.85
C ASP A 232 8.42 10.93 13.49
N ASP A 233 8.56 12.25 13.45
CA ASP A 233 7.50 13.12 12.95
C ASP A 233 7.39 13.01 11.43
N PRO A 234 6.19 12.71 10.86
CA PRO A 234 6.03 12.51 9.42
C PRO A 234 6.44 13.73 8.57
N GLU A 235 6.13 14.96 9.04
CA GLU A 235 6.40 16.18 8.28
C GLU A 235 7.90 16.48 8.25
N GLU A 236 8.58 16.37 9.39
CA GLU A 236 10.04 16.55 9.48
C GLU A 236 10.79 15.50 8.69
N LEU A 237 10.35 14.23 8.76
CA LEU A 237 10.93 13.11 8.04
C LEU A 237 10.82 13.30 6.51
N MET A 238 9.63 13.65 6.01
CA MET A 238 9.39 13.89 4.59
C MET A 238 10.23 15.05 4.07
N LYS A 239 10.37 16.14 4.84
CA LYS A 239 11.23 17.27 4.51
C LYS A 239 12.69 16.86 4.42
N SER A 240 13.20 16.13 5.41
CA SER A 240 14.58 15.61 5.42
C SER A 240 14.88 14.72 4.21
N ILE A 241 13.94 13.87 3.80
CA ILE A 241 14.08 13.00 2.62
C ILE A 241 14.11 13.85 1.33
N ALA A 242 13.23 14.84 1.22
CA ALA A 242 13.20 15.76 0.07
C ALA A 242 14.51 16.53 -0.07
N ASP A 243 15.04 17.06 1.03
CA ASP A 243 16.32 17.78 1.05
C ASP A 243 17.48 16.87 0.63
N LYS A 244 17.51 15.62 1.11
CA LYS A 244 18.51 14.63 0.70
C LYS A 244 18.41 14.25 -0.78
N LYS A 245 17.20 14.12 -1.33
CA LYS A 245 16.98 13.84 -2.77
C LYS A 245 17.50 15.02 -3.61
N GLN A 246 17.17 16.25 -3.24
CA GLN A 246 17.64 17.46 -3.94
C GLN A 246 19.17 17.60 -3.89
N ALA A 247 19.80 17.34 -2.73
CA ALA A 247 21.24 17.37 -2.59
C ALA A 247 21.94 16.34 -3.48
N LYS A 248 21.40 15.10 -3.54
CA LYS A 248 21.91 14.05 -4.43
C LYS A 248 21.78 14.40 -5.91
N GLU A 249 20.66 15.00 -6.32
CA GLU A 249 20.46 15.45 -7.71
C GLU A 249 21.41 16.57 -8.09
N LYS A 250 21.61 17.57 -7.21
CA LYS A 250 22.58 18.65 -7.44
C LYS A 250 24.00 18.09 -7.58
N ALA A 251 24.41 17.21 -6.66
CA ALA A 251 25.72 16.56 -6.72
C ALA A 251 25.91 15.70 -7.97
N LYS A 252 24.85 15.05 -8.46
CA LYS A 252 24.87 14.29 -9.71
C LYS A 252 25.04 15.20 -10.91
N LYS A 253 24.26 16.29 -11.01
CA LYS A 253 24.38 17.29 -12.09
C LYS A 253 25.76 17.93 -12.11
N GLU A 254 26.29 18.35 -10.95
CA GLU A 254 27.65 18.88 -10.88
C GLU A 254 28.72 17.89 -11.34
N LYS A 255 28.57 16.61 -11.02
CA LYS A 255 29.49 15.56 -11.51
C LYS A 255 29.36 15.35 -13.01
N GLU A 256 28.14 15.35 -13.55
CA GLU A 256 27.88 15.22 -14.99
C GLU A 256 28.42 16.46 -15.75
N GLU A 257 28.23 17.68 -15.24
CA GLU A 257 28.79 18.90 -15.81
C GLU A 257 30.31 18.91 -15.79
N LYS A 258 30.92 18.51 -14.66
CA LYS A 258 32.39 18.38 -14.57
C LYS A 258 32.91 17.36 -15.56
N LYS A 259 32.23 16.20 -15.69
CA LYS A 259 32.62 15.15 -16.63
C LYS A 259 32.46 15.64 -18.08
N ALA A 260 31.34 16.30 -18.40
CA ALA A 260 31.11 16.88 -19.72
C ALA A 260 32.15 17.96 -20.09
N LEU A 261 32.52 18.77 -19.10
CA LEU A 261 33.58 19.78 -19.28
C LEU A 261 34.95 19.12 -19.51
N GLU A 262 35.25 18.07 -18.77
CA GLU A 262 36.49 17.29 -18.92
C GLU A 262 36.57 16.60 -20.28
N ASP A 263 35.45 16.02 -20.74
CA ASP A 263 35.36 15.38 -22.05
C ASP A 263 35.44 16.41 -23.19
N LYS A 264 34.84 17.59 -23.05
CA LYS A 264 35.03 18.74 -23.95
C LYS A 264 36.50 19.20 -24.02
N LYS A 265 37.19 19.24 -22.87
CA LYS A 265 38.62 19.57 -22.85
C LYS A 265 39.51 18.52 -23.52
N LYS A 266 39.12 17.24 -23.48
CA LYS A 266 39.84 16.13 -24.14
C LYS A 266 39.58 16.08 -25.65
N SER A 267 38.36 16.45 -26.10
CA SER A 267 37.99 16.49 -27.50
C SER A 267 38.39 17.77 -28.24
N CYS A 268 38.87 18.79 -27.51
CA CYS A 268 39.27 20.05 -28.12
C CYS A 268 40.65 19.92 -28.76
N PRO A 269 40.81 20.39 -30.02
CA PRO A 269 42.12 20.46 -30.68
C PRO A 269 43.10 21.32 -29.85
N PRO A 270 44.39 20.95 -29.77
CA PRO A 270 45.38 21.63 -28.93
C PRO A 270 45.56 23.11 -29.22
N ASN A 271 45.42 23.52 -30.50
CA ASN A 271 45.52 24.91 -30.97
C ASN A 271 44.31 25.77 -30.50
N GLU A 272 43.17 25.16 -30.23
CA GLU A 272 41.97 25.86 -29.80
C GLU A 272 41.75 25.81 -28.27
N TYR A 273 42.56 25.06 -27.56
CA TYR A 273 42.35 24.80 -26.11
C TYR A 273 42.41 26.09 -25.29
N TYR A 274 43.49 26.92 -25.45
CA TYR A 274 43.65 28.15 -24.69
C TYR A 274 42.65 29.23 -25.10
N PRO A 275 42.40 29.46 -26.41
CA PRO A 275 41.38 30.41 -26.87
C PRO A 275 39.98 30.06 -26.34
N THR A 276 39.67 28.77 -26.19
CA THR A 276 38.31 28.31 -25.78
C THR A 276 38.14 28.25 -24.27
N PHE A 277 39.12 27.72 -23.53
CA PHE A 277 38.97 27.45 -22.09
C PHE A 277 39.75 28.39 -21.17
N GLU A 278 40.67 29.16 -21.65
CA GLU A 278 41.50 30.11 -20.88
C GLU A 278 41.61 31.47 -21.55
N SER A 279 40.62 31.89 -22.34
CA SER A 279 40.55 33.21 -22.99
C SER A 279 40.57 34.36 -21.98
N ASP A 280 40.11 34.14 -20.75
CA ASP A 280 40.14 35.15 -19.69
C ASP A 280 41.55 35.46 -19.17
N LYS A 281 42.53 34.60 -19.45
CA LYS A 281 43.90 34.75 -18.97
C LYS A 281 44.85 35.28 -20.02
N PHE A 282 44.52 35.09 -21.31
CA PHE A 282 45.42 35.39 -22.42
C PHE A 282 44.68 36.08 -23.56
N SER A 283 45.33 37.11 -24.17
CA SER A 283 44.70 37.93 -25.20
C SER A 283 45.15 37.61 -26.62
N LYS A 284 46.36 37.08 -26.81
CA LYS A 284 46.89 36.73 -28.14
C LYS A 284 47.57 35.34 -28.13
N PHE A 285 47.48 34.63 -29.25
CA PHE A 285 47.96 33.27 -29.43
C PHE A 285 48.81 33.20 -30.70
N ASP A 286 49.79 32.25 -30.75
CA ASP A 286 50.53 31.93 -31.97
C ASP A 286 49.78 30.94 -32.87
N GLU A 287 50.32 30.58 -34.03
CA GLU A 287 49.71 29.61 -34.98
C GLU A 287 49.50 28.21 -34.37
N SER A 288 50.24 27.89 -33.33
CA SER A 288 50.10 26.61 -32.58
C SER A 288 49.15 26.73 -31.40
N GLY A 289 48.44 27.83 -31.21
CA GLY A 289 47.51 28.08 -30.10
C GLY A 289 48.20 28.34 -28.75
N VAL A 290 49.50 28.63 -28.72
CA VAL A 290 50.22 28.95 -27.49
C VAL A 290 50.01 30.43 -27.15
N PRO A 291 49.64 30.79 -25.90
CA PRO A 291 49.46 32.16 -25.49
C PRO A 291 50.79 32.96 -25.57
N THR A 292 50.73 34.15 -26.16
CA THR A 292 51.88 35.06 -26.31
C THR A 292 51.74 36.30 -25.45
N HIS A 293 50.53 36.75 -25.12
CA HIS A 293 50.25 37.93 -24.31
C HIS A 293 49.26 37.59 -23.18
N ASP A 294 49.45 38.29 -22.04
CA ASP A 294 48.47 38.20 -20.94
C ASP A 294 47.15 38.93 -21.26
N ASN A 295 46.18 38.88 -20.39
CA ASN A 295 44.90 39.55 -20.58
C ASN A 295 44.99 41.08 -20.61
N ALA A 296 46.10 41.67 -20.06
CA ALA A 296 46.40 43.13 -20.12
C ALA A 296 47.12 43.52 -21.41
N GLY A 297 47.34 42.56 -22.33
CA GLY A 297 48.03 42.82 -23.60
C GLY A 297 49.56 42.93 -23.50
N LYS A 298 50.16 42.54 -22.36
CA LYS A 298 51.59 42.51 -22.15
C LYS A 298 52.22 41.20 -22.63
N GLU A 299 53.33 41.26 -23.32
CA GLU A 299 54.04 40.06 -23.81
C GLU A 299 54.55 39.22 -22.66
N LEU A 300 54.28 37.89 -22.74
CA LEU A 300 54.63 36.93 -21.71
C LEU A 300 56.12 36.63 -21.70
N PRO A 301 56.80 36.53 -20.52
CA PRO A 301 58.20 36.15 -20.40
C PRO A 301 58.48 34.81 -21.10
N LYS A 302 59.69 34.68 -21.73
CA LYS A 302 60.09 33.47 -22.46
C LYS A 302 60.02 32.18 -21.66
N GLU A 303 60.20 32.22 -20.33
CA GLU A 303 60.10 31.07 -19.42
C GLU A 303 58.66 30.56 -19.32
N ILE A 304 57.71 31.49 -19.21
CA ILE A 304 56.26 31.15 -19.14
C ILE A 304 55.79 30.60 -20.50
N THR A 305 56.20 31.24 -21.59
CA THR A 305 55.83 30.77 -22.95
C THR A 305 56.40 29.38 -23.23
N ASN A 306 57.63 29.06 -22.79
CA ASN A 306 58.19 27.71 -22.92
C ASN A 306 57.45 26.69 -22.04
N GLY A 307 56.95 27.06 -20.87
CA GLY A 307 56.10 26.21 -20.04
C GLY A 307 54.77 25.90 -20.71
N LEU A 308 54.14 26.89 -21.33
CA LEU A 308 52.89 26.75 -22.08
C LEU A 308 53.05 25.86 -23.33
N LYS A 309 54.18 26.01 -24.06
CA LYS A 309 54.51 25.11 -25.20
C LYS A 309 54.62 23.64 -24.77
N LYS A 310 55.21 23.35 -23.60
CA LYS A 310 55.22 21.98 -23.05
C LYS A 310 53.83 21.45 -22.73
N LYS A 311 52.94 22.31 -22.20
CA LYS A 311 51.54 21.95 -21.91
C LYS A 311 50.75 21.68 -23.20
N VAL A 312 50.91 22.49 -24.25
CA VAL A 312 50.26 22.24 -25.56
C VAL A 312 50.71 20.89 -26.14
N LYS A 313 52.00 20.56 -26.09
CA LYS A 313 52.48 19.20 -26.52
C LYS A 313 51.89 18.07 -25.69
N ALA A 314 51.65 18.29 -24.40
CA ALA A 314 50.98 17.28 -23.55
C ALA A 314 49.50 17.14 -23.90
N LEU A 315 48.80 18.22 -24.25
CA LEU A 315 47.43 18.24 -24.73
C LEU A 315 47.31 17.52 -26.09
N GLU A 316 48.26 17.72 -26.97
CA GLU A 316 48.33 17.05 -28.27
C GLU A 316 48.41 15.52 -28.12
N LYS A 317 49.26 15.02 -27.21
CA LYS A 317 49.31 13.58 -26.89
C LYS A 317 47.99 13.03 -26.32
N LYS A 318 47.26 13.82 -25.53
CA LYS A 318 45.94 13.43 -25.00
C LYS A 318 44.89 13.43 -26.10
N TYR A 319 44.90 14.40 -26.98
CA TYR A 319 44.01 14.51 -28.12
C TYR A 319 44.18 13.35 -29.11
N GLN A 320 45.44 13.00 -29.44
CA GLN A 320 45.76 11.85 -30.30
C GLN A 320 45.26 10.52 -29.68
N LYS A 321 45.35 10.34 -28.37
CA LYS A 321 44.77 9.18 -27.68
C LYS A 321 43.23 9.16 -27.74
N PHE A 322 42.62 10.33 -27.67
CA PHE A 322 41.16 10.45 -27.80
C PHE A 322 40.70 10.10 -29.20
N LEU A 323 41.35 10.55 -30.25
CA LEU A 323 41.06 10.22 -31.64
C LEU A 323 41.18 8.71 -31.91
N LYS A 324 42.27 8.08 -31.43
CA LYS A 324 42.47 6.64 -31.58
C LYS A 324 41.36 5.81 -30.93
N LYS A 325 40.94 6.28 -29.75
CA LYS A 325 39.80 5.60 -29.07
C LYS A 325 38.51 5.77 -29.83
N GLN A 326 38.20 6.93 -30.41
CA GLN A 326 37.04 7.12 -31.28
C GLN A 326 37.05 6.21 -32.51
N GLU A 327 38.22 6.02 -33.12
CA GLU A 327 38.37 5.12 -34.26
C GLU A 327 38.15 3.65 -33.87
N GLU A 328 38.62 3.23 -32.68
CA GLU A 328 38.38 1.87 -32.16
C GLU A 328 36.89 1.66 -31.81
N ASP A 329 36.25 2.63 -31.15
CA ASP A 329 34.83 2.57 -30.80
C ASP A 329 33.95 2.58 -32.07
N ALA A 330 34.33 3.30 -33.12
CA ALA A 330 33.64 3.31 -34.40
C ALA A 330 33.76 1.97 -35.15
N LYS A 331 34.88 1.28 -35.03
CA LYS A 331 35.09 -0.07 -35.63
C LYS A 331 34.26 -1.12 -34.88
N ASN A 332 34.20 -1.05 -33.55
CA ASN A 332 33.42 -2.00 -32.74
C ASN A 332 31.91 -1.84 -32.89
N ASN A 333 31.43 -0.67 -33.32
CA ASN A 333 30.00 -0.43 -33.58
C ASN A 333 29.58 -0.76 -35.04
N ALA A 334 30.53 -1.11 -35.89
CA ALA A 334 30.29 -1.47 -37.32
C ALA A 334 30.32 -2.98 -37.56
N GLU A 335 30.71 -3.77 -36.54
CA GLU A 335 30.54 -5.22 -36.48
C GLU A 335 29.28 -5.60 -35.67
#